data_fe125d748e54a5d9f00594fd95cc0a0f
#
_entry.id   fe125d748e54a5d9f00594fd95cc0a0f
#
_cell.length_a   1.000
_cell.length_b   1.000
_cell.length_c   1.000
_cell.angle_alpha   90.00
_cell.angle_beta   90.00
_cell.angle_gamma   90.00
#
_symmetry.space_group_name_H-M   'P 1'
#
loop_
_entity.id
_entity.type
_entity.pdbx_description
1 polymer ?
#
loop_
_entity_poly.entity_id
_entity_poly.type
_entity_poly.pdbx_seq_one_letter_code
_entity_poly.pdbx_strand_id
1 'polypeptide(L)'
;LSEKVVVHIHTFLQKTRRTMKSERGEANYFSTVFFIFIAVVLLAFIIDLFGIISTKQELDHAADQMVKQIQLSGGINSETDSLFEFLCSEIEGAENITYSIDATYKSPTPAGMSRAIQLGTPFYITIEGEAKLGGFWNLDLVNITVVARGSGVSEHYWK
;
A
#
# COMPACT_ATOMS: atom_id res chain seq x y z
N LEU A 1 -17.93 -67.85 36.13
CA LEU A 1 -16.79 -66.87 35.83
C LEU A 1 -17.07 -65.94 34.67
N SER A 2 -18.23 -66.02 34.02
CA SER A 2 -18.39 -65.39 32.71
C SER A 2 -19.15 -64.06 32.69
N GLU A 3 -20.20 -63.91 33.43
CA GLU A 3 -21.08 -62.74 33.28
C GLU A 3 -20.51 -61.40 33.82
N LYS A 4 -19.86 -61.43 34.96
CA LYS A 4 -19.28 -60.24 35.58
C LYS A 4 -18.09 -59.69 34.77
N VAL A 5 -17.33 -60.55 34.11
CA VAL A 5 -16.19 -60.17 33.29
C VAL A 5 -16.66 -59.50 31.97
N VAL A 6 -17.70 -60.02 31.34
CA VAL A 6 -18.28 -59.49 30.11
C VAL A 6 -18.91 -58.09 30.34
N VAL A 7 -19.61 -57.90 31.46
CA VAL A 7 -20.19 -56.59 31.82
C VAL A 7 -19.08 -55.57 32.06
N HIS A 8 -17.98 -55.99 32.72
CA HIS A 8 -16.87 -55.05 32.99
C HIS A 8 -16.15 -54.60 31.71
N ILE A 9 -15.94 -55.55 30.77
CA ILE A 9 -15.33 -55.24 29.46
C ILE A 9 -16.25 -54.33 28.66
N HIS A 10 -17.55 -54.58 28.66
CA HIS A 10 -18.50 -53.74 27.91
C HIS A 10 -18.57 -52.31 28.48
N THR A 11 -18.53 -52.14 29.79
CA THR A 11 -18.51 -50.83 30.42
C THR A 11 -17.21 -50.08 30.18
N PHE A 12 -16.07 -50.80 30.17
CA PHE A 12 -14.77 -50.22 29.85
C PHE A 12 -14.70 -49.76 28.39
N LEU A 13 -15.17 -50.58 27.45
CA LEU A 13 -15.23 -50.20 26.02
C LEU A 13 -16.18 -49.02 25.75
N GLN A 14 -17.31 -48.92 26.44
CA GLN A 14 -18.19 -47.78 26.31
C GLN A 14 -17.59 -46.49 26.88
N LYS A 15 -16.88 -46.58 28.00
CA LYS A 15 -16.16 -45.47 28.61
C LYS A 15 -15.04 -44.94 27.72
N THR A 16 -14.25 -45.84 27.12
CA THR A 16 -13.17 -45.45 26.18
C THR A 16 -13.71 -44.81 24.89
N ARG A 17 -14.82 -45.35 24.40
CA ARG A 17 -15.49 -44.77 23.19
C ARG A 17 -16.07 -43.38 23.44
N ARG A 18 -16.51 -43.06 24.66
CA ARG A 18 -17.06 -41.75 25.04
C ARG A 18 -15.93 -40.72 25.19
N THR A 19 -14.80 -41.06 25.77
CA THR A 19 -13.63 -40.17 25.87
C THR A 19 -13.04 -39.88 24.51
N MET A 20 -12.86 -40.85 23.62
CA MET A 20 -12.40 -40.62 22.26
C MET A 20 -13.34 -39.74 21.39
N LYS A 21 -14.64 -39.74 21.68
CA LYS A 21 -15.62 -38.90 20.98
C LYS A 21 -15.63 -37.47 21.48
N SER A 22 -15.29 -37.24 22.75
CA SER A 22 -15.10 -35.92 23.35
C SER A 22 -13.83 -35.24 22.83
N GLU A 23 -12.71 -35.95 22.80
CA GLU A 23 -11.44 -35.41 22.29
C GLU A 23 -11.49 -35.03 20.80
N ARG A 24 -12.24 -35.76 19.97
CA ARG A 24 -12.49 -35.39 18.57
C ARG A 24 -13.35 -34.12 18.43
N GLY A 25 -14.26 -33.90 19.36
CA GLY A 25 -15.09 -32.67 19.38
C GLY A 25 -14.27 -31.44 19.73
N GLU A 26 -13.38 -31.54 20.71
CA GLU A 26 -12.51 -30.44 21.12
C GLU A 26 -11.45 -30.11 20.05
N ALA A 27 -10.83 -31.11 19.45
CA ALA A 27 -9.88 -30.92 18.36
C ALA A 27 -10.52 -30.23 17.14
N ASN A 28 -11.77 -30.57 16.78
CA ASN A 28 -12.51 -29.90 15.73
C ASN A 28 -12.85 -28.44 16.08
N TYR A 29 -13.18 -28.16 17.33
CA TYR A 29 -13.46 -26.81 17.80
C TYR A 29 -12.20 -25.91 17.70
N PHE A 30 -11.07 -26.38 18.20
CA PHE A 30 -9.80 -25.65 18.10
C PHE A 30 -9.40 -25.41 16.64
N SER A 31 -9.54 -26.41 15.78
CA SER A 31 -9.27 -26.28 14.34
C SER A 31 -10.17 -25.20 13.71
N THR A 32 -11.46 -25.19 14.02
CA THR A 32 -12.40 -24.21 13.49
C THR A 32 -12.06 -22.79 13.93
N VAL A 33 -11.76 -22.58 15.22
CA VAL A 33 -11.35 -21.28 15.76
C VAL A 33 -10.05 -20.80 15.11
N PHE A 34 -9.10 -21.69 14.91
CA PHE A 34 -7.83 -21.38 14.25
C PHE A 34 -8.03 -20.98 12.79
N PHE A 35 -8.89 -21.67 12.04
CA PHE A 35 -9.22 -21.29 10.67
C PHE A 35 -9.92 -19.94 10.59
N ILE A 36 -10.85 -19.64 11.50
CA ILE A 36 -11.50 -18.33 11.59
C ILE A 36 -10.46 -17.25 11.86
N PHE A 37 -9.53 -17.47 12.78
CA PHE A 37 -8.46 -16.53 13.10
C PHE A 37 -7.58 -16.25 11.86
N ILE A 38 -7.15 -17.29 11.15
CA ILE A 38 -6.38 -17.14 9.90
C ILE A 38 -7.20 -16.36 8.86
N ALA A 39 -8.49 -16.65 8.70
CA ALA A 39 -9.34 -15.94 7.76
C ALA A 39 -9.45 -14.45 8.08
N VAL A 40 -9.56 -14.08 9.35
CA VAL A 40 -9.59 -12.67 9.79
C VAL A 40 -8.26 -11.97 9.51
N VAL A 41 -7.12 -12.63 9.78
CA VAL A 41 -5.79 -12.07 9.50
C VAL A 41 -5.59 -11.87 8.00
N LEU A 42 -6.00 -12.84 7.17
CA LEU A 42 -5.92 -12.70 5.71
C LEU A 42 -6.80 -11.56 5.19
N LEU A 43 -8.02 -11.43 5.72
CA LEU A 43 -8.92 -10.34 5.34
C LEU A 43 -8.31 -8.98 5.68
N ALA A 44 -7.72 -8.85 6.86
CA ALA A 44 -7.01 -7.67 7.28
C ALA A 44 -5.87 -7.30 6.32
N PHE A 45 -5.05 -8.27 5.98
CA PHE A 45 -3.95 -8.10 5.03
C PHE A 45 -4.42 -7.65 3.64
N ILE A 46 -5.56 -8.18 3.17
CA ILE A 46 -6.16 -7.75 1.90
C ILE A 46 -6.59 -6.28 1.97
N ILE A 47 -7.17 -5.83 3.08
CA ILE A 47 -7.57 -4.42 3.26
C ILE A 47 -6.34 -3.51 3.19
N ASP A 48 -5.24 -3.86 3.85
CA ASP A 48 -3.99 -3.09 3.81
C ASP A 48 -3.41 -3.01 2.39
N LEU A 49 -3.46 -4.10 1.63
CA LEU A 49 -3.03 -4.09 0.22
C LEU A 49 -3.88 -3.12 -0.63
N PHE A 50 -5.19 -3.06 -0.41
CA PHE A 50 -6.04 -2.08 -1.08
C PHE A 50 -5.66 -0.64 -0.72
N GLY A 51 -5.28 -0.38 0.53
CA GLY A 51 -4.75 0.92 0.96
C GLY A 51 -3.52 1.34 0.14
N ILE A 52 -2.54 0.46 -0.03
CA ILE A 52 -1.34 0.73 -0.84
C ILE A 52 -1.69 1.00 -2.31
N ILE A 53 -2.63 0.25 -2.87
CA ILE A 53 -3.09 0.47 -4.26
C ILE A 53 -3.76 1.85 -4.39
N SER A 54 -4.58 2.27 -3.43
CA SER A 54 -5.19 3.61 -3.38
C SER A 54 -4.10 4.70 -3.34
N THR A 55 -3.16 4.60 -2.41
CA THR A 55 -2.02 5.52 -2.31
C THR A 55 -1.23 5.60 -3.62
N LYS A 56 -1.01 4.47 -4.30
CA LYS A 56 -0.36 4.46 -5.61
C LYS A 56 -1.15 5.24 -6.66
N GLN A 57 -2.47 5.10 -6.71
CA GLN A 57 -3.32 5.83 -7.63
C GLN A 57 -3.32 7.34 -7.35
N GLU A 58 -3.30 7.75 -6.08
CA GLU A 58 -3.21 9.16 -5.68
C GLU A 58 -1.86 9.76 -6.09
N LEU A 59 -0.75 9.04 -5.89
CA LEU A 59 0.56 9.46 -6.35
C LEU A 59 0.67 9.55 -7.88
N ASP A 60 0.07 8.61 -8.62
CA ASP A 60 0.02 8.64 -10.09
C ASP A 60 -0.79 9.87 -10.57
N HIS A 61 -1.92 10.16 -9.91
CA HIS A 61 -2.70 11.35 -10.20
C HIS A 61 -1.92 12.65 -9.92
N ALA A 62 -1.20 12.71 -8.82
CA ALA A 62 -0.32 13.83 -8.50
C ALA A 62 0.78 14.00 -9.55
N ALA A 63 1.42 12.92 -10.00
CA ALA A 63 2.41 12.97 -11.05
C ALA A 63 1.84 13.51 -12.37
N ASP A 64 0.64 13.08 -12.76
CA ASP A 64 -0.03 13.56 -13.97
C ASP A 64 -0.39 15.06 -13.89
N GLN A 65 -0.82 15.55 -12.73
CA GLN A 65 -1.10 16.97 -12.53
C GLN A 65 0.18 17.82 -12.58
N MET A 66 1.25 17.35 -11.94
CA MET A 66 2.56 17.98 -11.99
C MET A 66 3.11 18.03 -13.42
N VAL A 67 2.95 16.93 -14.19
CA VAL A 67 3.32 16.91 -15.62
C VAL A 67 2.60 18.01 -16.37
N LYS A 68 1.28 18.13 -16.24
CA LYS A 68 0.49 19.16 -16.93
C LYS A 68 0.92 20.58 -16.54
N GLN A 69 1.15 20.83 -15.26
CA GLN A 69 1.63 22.13 -14.78
C GLN A 69 2.97 22.50 -15.40
N ILE A 70 3.92 21.57 -15.43
CA ILE A 70 5.25 21.82 -15.98
C ILE A 70 5.22 21.94 -17.50
N GLN A 71 4.38 21.17 -18.19
CA GLN A 71 4.18 21.34 -19.64
C GLN A 71 3.75 22.76 -19.99
N LEU A 72 2.78 23.31 -19.27
CA LEU A 72 2.20 24.62 -19.52
C LEU A 72 3.11 25.76 -19.04
N SER A 73 3.72 25.62 -17.87
CA SER A 73 4.61 26.66 -17.31
C SER A 73 5.98 26.68 -17.96
N GLY A 74 6.40 25.58 -18.61
CA GLY A 74 7.72 25.42 -19.20
C GLY A 74 8.82 25.26 -18.18
N GLY A 75 8.52 24.74 -16.95
CA GLY A 75 9.55 24.49 -15.96
C GLY A 75 9.02 24.50 -14.52
N ILE A 76 9.91 24.68 -13.59
CA ILE A 76 9.65 24.68 -12.15
C ILE A 76 9.62 26.11 -11.64
N ASN A 77 8.54 26.48 -11.00
CA ASN A 77 8.33 27.78 -10.37
C ASN A 77 7.61 27.62 -9.02
N SER A 78 7.35 28.72 -8.32
CA SER A 78 6.63 28.70 -7.05
C SER A 78 5.23 28.10 -7.12
N GLU A 79 4.55 28.22 -8.28
CA GLU A 79 3.23 27.61 -8.50
C GLU A 79 3.34 26.09 -8.57
N THR A 80 4.40 25.57 -9.18
CA THR A 80 4.70 24.13 -9.23
C THR A 80 4.93 23.57 -7.85
N ASP A 81 5.68 24.28 -7.01
CA ASP A 81 5.95 23.86 -5.62
C ASP A 81 4.67 23.91 -4.77
N SER A 82 3.87 25.00 -4.90
CA SER A 82 2.58 25.11 -4.20
C SER A 82 1.58 24.05 -4.62
N LEU A 83 1.55 23.70 -5.90
CA LEU A 83 0.72 22.59 -6.39
C LEU A 83 1.14 21.27 -5.78
N PHE A 84 2.45 21.03 -5.72
CA PHE A 84 2.97 19.79 -5.11
C PHE A 84 2.59 19.70 -3.62
N GLU A 85 2.77 20.78 -2.85
CA GLU A 85 2.37 20.80 -1.43
C GLU A 85 0.87 20.56 -1.27
N PHE A 86 0.04 21.14 -2.12
CA PHE A 86 -1.41 20.91 -2.12
C PHE A 86 -1.73 19.44 -2.41
N LEU A 87 -1.13 18.85 -3.45
CA LEU A 87 -1.34 17.44 -3.80
C LEU A 87 -0.88 16.50 -2.69
N CYS A 88 0.25 16.79 -2.05
CA CYS A 88 0.71 16.01 -0.88
C CYS A 88 -0.28 16.04 0.28
N SER A 89 -0.99 17.17 0.48
CA SER A 89 -1.99 17.28 1.54
C SER A 89 -3.27 16.47 1.30
N GLU A 90 -3.53 16.14 0.04
CA GLU A 90 -4.70 15.33 -0.40
C GLU A 90 -4.39 13.80 -0.38
N ILE A 91 -3.10 13.42 -0.35
CA ILE A 91 -2.70 12.02 -0.36
C ILE A 91 -2.75 11.46 1.04
N GLU A 92 -3.68 10.51 1.24
CA GLU A 92 -3.78 9.75 2.48
C GLU A 92 -2.96 8.44 2.38
N GLY A 93 -2.34 8.04 3.50
CA GLY A 93 -1.65 6.75 3.60
C GLY A 93 -0.20 6.73 3.09
N ALA A 94 0.38 7.86 2.67
CA ALA A 94 1.80 7.99 2.40
C ALA A 94 2.45 9.06 3.27
N GLU A 95 3.67 8.79 3.70
CA GLU A 95 4.53 9.73 4.43
C GLU A 95 5.79 10.04 3.59
N ASN A 96 6.52 11.10 3.93
CA ASN A 96 7.79 11.47 3.30
C ASN A 96 7.69 11.61 1.76
N ILE A 97 6.59 12.21 1.27
CA ILE A 97 6.38 12.35 -0.16
C ILE A 97 7.39 13.37 -0.72
N THR A 98 8.12 12.96 -1.74
CA THR A 98 9.11 13.79 -2.44
C THR A 98 8.95 13.66 -3.94
N TYR A 99 9.37 14.70 -4.69
CA TYR A 99 9.41 14.61 -6.15
C TYR A 99 10.79 14.94 -6.71
N SER A 100 11.09 14.38 -7.84
CA SER A 100 12.26 14.67 -8.65
C SER A 100 11.90 14.83 -10.11
N ILE A 101 12.62 15.72 -10.83
CA ILE A 101 12.39 15.97 -12.25
C ILE A 101 13.71 15.76 -12.98
N ASP A 102 13.66 14.89 -13.97
CA ASP A 102 14.74 14.66 -14.93
C ASP A 102 14.42 15.34 -16.27
N ALA A 103 15.18 16.37 -16.61
CA ALA A 103 14.98 17.17 -17.80
C ALA A 103 16.27 17.89 -18.23
N THR A 104 16.34 18.28 -19.50
CA THR A 104 17.36 19.21 -19.97
C THR A 104 16.90 20.65 -19.74
N TYR A 105 17.56 21.34 -18.82
CA TYR A 105 17.19 22.70 -18.44
C TYR A 105 17.87 23.76 -19.31
N LYS A 106 17.13 24.85 -19.60
CA LYS A 106 17.64 26.01 -20.33
C LYS A 106 18.59 26.83 -19.45
N SER A 107 19.67 27.27 -20.03
CA SER A 107 20.61 28.24 -19.44
C SER A 107 20.79 29.44 -20.38
N PRO A 108 20.74 30.69 -19.88
CA PRO A 108 20.39 31.09 -18.50
C PRO A 108 18.92 30.86 -18.17
N THR A 109 18.62 30.66 -16.88
CA THR A 109 17.25 30.46 -16.40
C THR A 109 16.48 31.77 -16.48
N PRO A 110 15.27 31.82 -17.08
CA PRO A 110 14.43 33.01 -17.14
C PRO A 110 14.00 33.51 -15.75
N ALA A 111 13.70 34.80 -15.64
CA ALA A 111 13.21 35.38 -14.39
C ALA A 111 11.87 34.74 -13.96
N GLY A 112 11.74 34.45 -12.66
CA GLY A 112 10.54 33.86 -12.08
C GLY A 112 10.49 32.33 -12.14
N MET A 113 11.54 31.68 -12.67
CA MET A 113 11.66 30.23 -12.72
C MET A 113 12.83 29.75 -11.88
N SER A 114 12.65 28.64 -11.17
CA SER A 114 13.76 27.93 -10.53
C SER A 114 14.56 27.14 -11.57
N ARG A 115 13.85 26.50 -12.51
CA ARG A 115 14.41 25.74 -13.63
C ARG A 115 13.47 25.84 -14.82
N ALA A 116 13.99 26.16 -16.00
CA ALA A 116 13.19 26.28 -17.24
C ALA A 116 13.49 25.13 -18.20
N ILE A 117 12.44 24.65 -18.87
CA ILE A 117 12.50 23.58 -19.87
C ILE A 117 12.02 24.18 -21.21
N GLN A 118 12.85 24.09 -22.26
CA GLN A 118 12.51 24.67 -23.55
C GLN A 118 11.43 23.87 -24.27
N LEU A 119 10.67 24.55 -25.12
CA LEU A 119 9.65 23.95 -25.99
C LEU A 119 10.18 22.70 -26.70
N GLY A 120 9.38 21.63 -26.68
CA GLY A 120 9.70 20.36 -27.32
C GLY A 120 10.69 19.48 -26.57
N THR A 121 11.19 19.94 -25.40
CA THR A 121 12.09 19.14 -24.57
C THR A 121 11.31 18.15 -23.72
N PRO A 122 11.60 16.84 -23.78
CA PRO A 122 10.98 15.84 -22.91
C PRO A 122 11.50 15.97 -21.48
N PHE A 123 10.62 15.64 -20.52
CA PHE A 123 10.96 15.56 -19.11
C PHE A 123 10.22 14.41 -18.44
N TYR A 124 10.77 13.95 -17.32
CA TYR A 124 10.22 12.89 -16.50
C TYR A 124 10.07 13.35 -15.06
N ILE A 125 8.94 13.04 -14.46
CA ILE A 125 8.68 13.29 -13.04
C ILE A 125 8.64 11.95 -12.34
N THR A 126 9.29 11.87 -11.19
CA THR A 126 9.18 10.75 -10.27
C THR A 126 8.71 11.30 -8.93
N ILE A 127 7.61 10.78 -8.40
CA ILE A 127 7.11 11.06 -7.05
C ILE A 127 7.26 9.78 -6.24
N GLU A 128 7.85 9.89 -5.07
CA GLU A 128 8.08 8.77 -4.15
C GLU A 128 7.44 9.09 -2.82
N GLY A 129 6.78 8.11 -2.22
CA GLY A 129 6.20 8.20 -0.89
C GLY A 129 6.33 6.88 -0.14
N GLU A 130 6.32 6.91 1.17
CA GLU A 130 6.38 5.73 2.02
C GLU A 130 4.99 5.38 2.52
N ALA A 131 4.48 4.21 2.15
CA ALA A 131 3.24 3.64 2.64
C ALA A 131 3.52 2.56 3.70
N LYS A 132 2.71 2.51 4.76
CA LYS A 132 2.82 1.52 5.82
C LYS A 132 1.94 0.32 5.53
N LEU A 133 2.50 -0.88 5.56
CA LEU A 133 1.78 -2.13 5.49
C LEU A 133 1.65 -2.72 6.90
N GLY A 134 0.42 -3.06 7.32
CA GLY A 134 0.20 -3.80 8.55
C GLY A 134 -0.20 -2.97 9.77
N GLY A 135 -0.90 -1.84 9.60
CA GLY A 135 -1.39 -0.96 10.66
C GLY A 135 -2.43 -1.56 11.63
N PHE A 136 -2.47 -2.90 11.79
CA PHE A 136 -3.31 -3.59 12.76
C PHE A 136 -2.68 -3.50 14.16
N TRP A 137 -3.39 -2.86 15.10
CA TRP A 137 -2.99 -2.72 16.49
C TRP A 137 -1.59 -2.12 16.73
N ASN A 138 -1.19 -1.09 15.99
CA ASN A 138 0.17 -0.50 16.05
C ASN A 138 1.31 -1.47 15.68
N LEU A 139 1.03 -2.49 14.92
CA LEU A 139 2.05 -3.36 14.34
C LEU A 139 2.37 -2.88 12.92
N ASP A 140 3.21 -1.86 12.79
CA ASP A 140 3.79 -1.46 11.51
C ASP A 140 4.76 -2.56 11.09
N LEU A 141 4.34 -3.42 10.14
CA LEU A 141 5.15 -4.57 9.73
C LEU A 141 6.26 -4.16 8.76
N VAL A 142 5.96 -3.33 7.78
CA VAL A 142 6.92 -2.92 6.73
C VAL A 142 6.52 -1.57 6.16
N ASN A 143 7.51 -0.69 5.93
CA ASN A 143 7.35 0.49 5.10
C ASN A 143 7.66 0.12 3.65
N ILE A 144 6.76 0.45 2.74
CA ILE A 144 6.89 0.19 1.32
C ILE A 144 7.02 1.52 0.59
N THR A 145 8.09 1.68 -0.17
CA THR A 145 8.24 2.84 -1.05
C THR A 145 7.33 2.67 -2.27
N VAL A 146 6.39 3.57 -2.41
CA VAL A 146 5.49 3.65 -3.56
C VAL A 146 6.01 4.73 -4.50
N VAL A 147 6.20 4.39 -5.77
CA VAL A 147 6.78 5.28 -6.78
C VAL A 147 5.77 5.53 -7.89
N ALA A 148 5.50 6.80 -8.19
CA ALA A 148 4.73 7.23 -9.34
C ALA A 148 5.65 7.92 -10.36
N ARG A 149 5.38 7.74 -11.65
CA ARG A 149 6.16 8.34 -12.72
C ARG A 149 5.26 8.93 -13.78
N GLY A 150 5.57 10.16 -14.17
CA GLY A 150 4.94 10.85 -15.27
C GLY A 150 5.97 11.31 -16.30
N SER A 151 5.55 11.51 -17.53
CA SER A 151 6.41 12.06 -18.58
C SER A 151 5.63 13.08 -19.40
N GLY A 152 6.33 14.11 -19.84
CA GLY A 152 5.73 15.15 -20.66
C GLY A 152 6.76 15.81 -21.58
N VAL A 153 6.26 16.72 -22.41
CA VAL A 153 7.07 17.56 -23.29
C VAL A 153 6.70 19.01 -23.02
N SER A 154 7.67 19.88 -22.80
CA SER A 154 7.40 21.29 -22.55
C SER A 154 6.73 21.95 -23.75
N GLU A 155 5.62 22.67 -23.49
CA GLU A 155 4.87 23.42 -24.50
C GLU A 155 5.20 24.93 -24.47
N HIS A 156 6.08 25.34 -23.56
CA HIS A 156 6.44 26.74 -23.37
C HIS A 156 7.75 27.11 -24.09
N TYR A 157 7.69 28.22 -24.87
CA TYR A 157 8.86 28.77 -25.57
C TYR A 157 9.49 29.90 -24.77
N TRP A 158 10.72 29.67 -24.36
CA TRP A 158 11.56 30.67 -23.71
C TRP A 158 12.44 31.40 -24.75
N LYS A 159 12.28 32.72 -24.84
CA LYS A 159 13.16 33.57 -25.66
C LYS A 159 14.59 33.64 -25.14
#